data_e71e6cc2abfe435a9f7b6bfedcdf04bf
#
_entry.id   e71e6cc2abfe435a9f7b6bfedcdf04bf
#
_cell.length_a   1.000
_cell.length_b   1.000
_cell.length_c   1.000
_cell.angle_alpha   90.00
_cell.angle_beta   90.00
_cell.angle_gamma   90.00
#
_symmetry.space_group_name_H-M   'P 1'
#
loop_
_entity.id
_entity.type
_entity.pdbx_description
1 polymer ?
#
loop_
_entity_poly.entity_id
_entity_poly.type
_entity_poly.pdbx_seq_one_letter_code
_entity_poly.pdbx_strand_id
1 'polypeptide(L)'
;MEVQANYIKRIEIHGLWHRYDIAWDLRPDVNILSGINGVGKTTILNRSVNYLEQTSGEVKSDEKNGVHVYFDNSAATFIPYDVIRSYDRPLIMGDFTARMADANVKSELDWQLYLLQRRYLDYQVNIGNKMIELLSGDEEQRSLAPSLSLPKRKFQDMIDELFSYTHKTIDRKSNDIGFYQNGERLLPYKLSSGEKQMLVILLTVLVRDDDHCVLFMDEPEASLHIEWQQKLIGMIRNLNPNVQLILTTHSPAVIMEGWLDAVTEVSEISSLIPNP
;
A
#
# COMPACT_ATOMS: atom_id res chain seq x y z
N MET A 1 -18.53 5.69 19.20
CA MET A 1 -18.18 6.20 17.87
C MET A 1 -16.76 5.72 17.59
N GLU A 2 -16.53 5.12 16.47
CA GLU A 2 -15.17 4.77 16.04
C GLU A 2 -14.44 6.07 15.66
N VAL A 3 -13.24 6.24 16.20
CA VAL A 3 -12.38 7.40 15.91
C VAL A 3 -11.20 6.92 15.09
N GLN A 4 -11.03 7.48 13.90
CA GLN A 4 -9.94 7.15 13.00
C GLN A 4 -8.64 7.85 13.42
N ALA A 5 -7.53 7.11 13.38
CA ALA A 5 -6.20 7.66 13.52
C ALA A 5 -5.70 8.27 12.21
N ASN A 6 -4.75 9.20 12.28
CA ASN A 6 -4.03 9.68 11.10
C ASN A 6 -2.81 8.80 10.78
N TYR A 7 -2.13 8.27 11.81
CA TYR A 7 -0.99 7.37 11.63
C TYR A 7 -0.76 6.49 12.86
N ILE A 8 0.02 5.43 12.71
CA ILE A 8 0.54 4.61 13.78
C ILE A 8 1.78 5.30 14.34
N LYS A 9 1.74 5.64 15.65
CA LYS A 9 2.84 6.32 16.33
C LYS A 9 3.91 5.35 16.84
N ARG A 10 3.51 4.16 17.29
CA ARG A 10 4.43 3.17 17.87
C ARG A 10 3.87 1.76 17.76
N ILE A 11 4.76 0.80 17.54
CA ILE A 11 4.46 -0.63 17.57
C ILE A 11 5.35 -1.28 18.63
N GLU A 12 4.76 -2.09 19.51
CA GLU A 12 5.44 -2.92 20.48
C GLU A 12 5.08 -4.37 20.25
N ILE A 13 6.09 -5.26 20.26
CA ILE A 13 5.90 -6.71 20.13
C ILE A 13 6.70 -7.39 21.23
N HIS A 14 6.02 -8.04 22.16
CA HIS A 14 6.64 -8.77 23.25
C HIS A 14 6.83 -10.25 22.87
N GLY A 15 7.96 -10.82 23.24
CA GLY A 15 8.24 -12.23 23.05
C GLY A 15 8.42 -12.66 21.61
N LEU A 16 9.00 -11.84 20.75
CA LEU A 16 9.36 -12.25 19.41
C LEU A 16 10.33 -13.43 19.47
N TRP A 17 9.91 -14.62 18.99
CA TRP A 17 10.64 -15.91 19.12
C TRP A 17 11.01 -16.28 20.55
N HIS A 18 10.24 -15.83 21.56
CA HIS A 18 10.52 -16.02 22.99
C HIS A 18 11.87 -15.45 23.43
N ARG A 19 12.45 -14.52 22.68
CA ARG A 19 13.79 -14.02 22.88
C ARG A 19 13.93 -12.50 22.86
N TYR A 20 13.09 -11.82 22.07
CA TYR A 20 13.21 -10.39 21.85
C TYR A 20 11.90 -9.66 22.11
N ASP A 21 12.03 -8.48 22.71
CA ASP A 21 10.98 -7.46 22.69
C ASP A 21 11.34 -6.41 21.64
N ILE A 22 10.36 -5.98 20.87
CA ILE A 22 10.50 -4.94 19.84
C ILE A 22 9.74 -3.70 20.31
N ALA A 23 10.36 -2.53 20.16
CA ALA A 23 9.73 -1.24 20.43
C ALA A 23 10.12 -0.27 19.31
N TRP A 24 9.19 0.00 18.39
CA TRP A 24 9.42 0.81 17.19
C TRP A 24 8.58 2.08 17.20
N ASP A 25 9.23 3.23 17.38
CA ASP A 25 8.60 4.55 17.22
C ASP A 25 8.55 4.91 15.75
N LEU A 26 7.39 5.31 15.27
CA LEU A 26 7.11 5.54 13.86
C LEU A 26 6.89 7.02 13.54
N ARG A 27 7.36 7.41 12.39
CA ARG A 27 7.10 8.71 11.76
C ARG A 27 5.74 8.71 11.07
N PRO A 28 5.09 9.87 10.92
CA PRO A 28 3.78 9.96 10.26
C PRO A 28 3.84 9.73 8.74
N ASP A 29 5.04 9.73 8.14
CA ASP A 29 5.22 9.69 6.69
C ASP A 29 5.82 8.36 6.20
N VAL A 30 7.11 8.12 6.42
CA VAL A 30 7.83 6.97 5.87
C VAL A 30 8.64 6.29 6.98
N ASN A 31 8.52 4.97 7.05
CA ASN A 31 9.24 4.11 7.98
C ASN A 31 9.80 2.91 7.23
N ILE A 32 11.10 2.76 7.23
CA ILE A 32 11.83 1.72 6.52
C ILE A 32 12.52 0.82 7.54
N LEU A 33 12.09 -0.44 7.61
CA LEU A 33 12.72 -1.43 8.47
C LEU A 33 13.80 -2.18 7.70
N SER A 34 15.04 -1.96 8.10
CA SER A 34 16.24 -2.56 7.51
C SER A 34 16.87 -3.61 8.41
N GLY A 35 17.76 -4.40 7.85
CA GLY A 35 18.53 -5.42 8.57
C GLY A 35 18.84 -6.63 7.70
N ILE A 36 19.72 -7.51 8.18
CA ILE A 36 20.12 -8.72 7.47
C ILE A 36 18.96 -9.69 7.25
N ASN A 37 19.14 -10.65 6.32
CA ASN A 37 18.14 -11.69 6.09
C ASN A 37 17.93 -12.54 7.35
N GLY A 38 16.66 -12.85 7.65
CA GLY A 38 16.30 -13.66 8.82
C GLY A 38 16.25 -12.90 10.14
N VAL A 39 16.52 -11.60 10.18
CA VAL A 39 16.47 -10.81 11.42
C VAL A 39 15.05 -10.52 11.92
N GLY A 40 14.01 -10.82 11.11
CA GLY A 40 12.63 -10.72 11.52
C GLY A 40 11.80 -9.59 10.94
N LYS A 41 12.30 -8.86 9.95
CA LYS A 41 11.58 -7.75 9.31
C LYS A 41 10.16 -8.12 8.88
N THR A 42 10.02 -9.14 8.04
CA THR A 42 8.72 -9.69 7.59
C THR A 42 7.87 -10.16 8.75
N THR A 43 8.48 -10.73 9.80
CA THR A 43 7.74 -11.20 10.99
C THR A 43 7.16 -10.03 11.78
N ILE A 44 7.93 -8.97 11.98
CA ILE A 44 7.48 -7.74 12.66
C ILE A 44 6.31 -7.12 11.88
N LEU A 45 6.47 -6.96 10.56
CA LEU A 45 5.44 -6.39 9.69
C LEU A 45 4.16 -7.24 9.74
N ASN A 46 4.25 -8.56 9.56
CA ASN A 46 3.10 -9.46 9.58
C ASN A 46 2.39 -9.49 10.94
N ARG A 47 3.11 -9.46 12.08
CA ARG A 47 2.50 -9.38 13.40
C ARG A 47 1.73 -8.08 13.59
N SER A 48 2.26 -6.96 13.10
CA SER A 48 1.59 -5.67 13.14
C SER A 48 0.30 -5.66 12.32
N VAL A 49 0.32 -6.23 11.11
CA VAL A 49 -0.85 -6.38 10.25
C VAL A 49 -1.90 -7.28 10.89
N ASN A 50 -1.50 -8.45 11.40
CA ASN A 50 -2.42 -9.39 12.06
C ASN A 50 -3.12 -8.76 13.27
N TYR A 51 -2.42 -7.91 14.03
CA TYR A 51 -3.03 -7.16 15.11
C TYR A 51 -4.13 -6.22 14.60
N LEU A 52 -3.88 -5.48 13.52
CA LEU A 52 -4.88 -4.58 12.93
C LEU A 52 -6.07 -5.34 12.33
N GLU A 53 -5.85 -6.52 11.75
CA GLU A 53 -6.94 -7.39 11.26
C GLU A 53 -7.86 -7.84 12.39
N GLN A 54 -7.30 -8.22 13.55
CA GLN A 54 -8.06 -8.68 14.70
C GLN A 54 -8.81 -7.55 15.41
N THR A 55 -8.24 -6.34 15.44
CA THR A 55 -8.87 -5.18 16.09
C THR A 55 -9.96 -4.53 15.24
N SER A 56 -10.00 -4.78 13.94
CA SER A 56 -11.07 -4.34 13.03
C SER A 56 -12.38 -5.17 13.15
N GLY A 57 -12.37 -6.29 13.88
CA GLY A 57 -13.54 -7.04 14.27
C GLY A 57 -13.69 -7.02 15.79
N GLU A 58 -14.90 -7.07 16.34
CA GLU A 58 -15.28 -6.95 17.77
C GLU A 58 -14.48 -7.78 18.80
N VAL A 59 -13.25 -8.14 18.52
CA VAL A 59 -12.38 -8.95 19.38
C VAL A 59 -11.45 -8.03 20.16
N LYS A 60 -11.76 -7.86 21.43
CA LYS A 60 -10.91 -7.22 22.44
C LYS A 60 -9.50 -7.82 22.42
N SER A 61 -8.51 -6.92 22.50
CA SER A 61 -7.08 -7.14 22.70
C SER A 61 -6.73 -8.54 23.20
N ASP A 62 -6.14 -9.34 22.33
CA ASP A 62 -5.56 -10.60 22.74
C ASP A 62 -4.19 -10.30 23.37
N GLU A 63 -4.19 -10.10 24.70
CA GLU A 63 -2.94 -10.02 25.51
C GLU A 63 -2.01 -11.22 25.27
N LYS A 64 -2.52 -12.29 24.67
CA LYS A 64 -1.78 -13.51 24.37
C LYS A 64 -0.79 -13.37 23.22
N ASN A 65 -0.97 -12.40 22.30
CA ASN A 65 -0.06 -12.25 21.14
C ASN A 65 1.07 -11.22 21.38
N GLY A 66 1.03 -10.49 22.49
CA GLY A 66 2.10 -9.57 22.89
C GLY A 66 2.36 -8.45 21.89
N VAL A 67 1.39 -8.07 21.06
CA VAL A 67 1.49 -6.96 20.10
C VAL A 67 0.61 -5.80 20.56
N HIS A 68 1.17 -4.59 20.57
CA HIS A 68 0.46 -3.36 20.85
C HIS A 68 0.77 -2.32 19.79
N VAL A 69 -0.30 -1.68 19.27
CA VAL A 69 -0.19 -0.59 18.30
C VAL A 69 -0.77 0.67 18.93
N TYR A 70 0.03 1.72 18.94
CA TYR A 70 -0.35 3.03 19.48
C TYR A 70 -0.56 4.01 18.33
N PHE A 71 -1.69 4.69 18.34
CA PHE A 71 -2.02 5.72 17.36
C PHE A 71 -1.54 7.11 17.79
N ASP A 72 -1.54 8.05 16.85
CA ASP A 72 -1.25 9.47 17.09
C ASP A 72 -2.23 10.11 18.07
N ASN A 73 -3.49 9.68 18.00
CA ASN A 73 -4.56 10.09 18.89
C ASN A 73 -4.94 8.93 19.83
N SER A 74 -4.85 9.17 21.14
CA SER A 74 -5.20 8.15 22.16
C SER A 74 -6.68 7.76 22.17
N ALA A 75 -7.57 8.57 21.57
CA ALA A 75 -8.97 8.24 21.39
C ALA A 75 -9.25 7.44 20.11
N ALA A 76 -8.27 7.31 19.22
CA ALA A 76 -8.44 6.58 17.98
C ALA A 76 -8.55 5.07 18.25
N THR A 77 -9.45 4.43 17.54
CA THR A 77 -9.77 3.01 17.68
C THR A 77 -9.35 2.19 16.46
N PHE A 78 -9.17 2.83 15.31
CA PHE A 78 -8.77 2.16 14.06
C PHE A 78 -8.01 3.10 13.13
N ILE A 79 -7.32 2.51 12.17
CA ILE A 79 -6.75 3.17 11.01
C ILE A 79 -6.98 2.30 9.76
N PRO A 80 -7.43 2.86 8.63
CA PRO A 80 -7.45 2.13 7.38
C PRO A 80 -6.05 1.71 6.95
N TYR A 81 -5.90 0.50 6.45
CA TYR A 81 -4.61 0.04 5.94
C TYR A 81 -4.76 -0.83 4.71
N ASP A 82 -3.68 -0.95 3.94
CA ASP A 82 -3.52 -1.90 2.86
C ASP A 82 -2.17 -2.63 3.01
N VAL A 83 -2.11 -3.86 2.52
CA VAL A 83 -0.91 -4.69 2.53
C VAL A 83 -0.56 -5.08 1.11
N ILE A 84 0.64 -4.71 0.66
CA ILE A 84 1.16 -5.09 -0.63
C ILE A 84 2.22 -6.16 -0.44
N ARG A 85 1.97 -7.33 -1.03
CA ARG A 85 2.89 -8.46 -1.04
C ARG A 85 3.58 -8.52 -2.39
N SER A 86 4.91 -8.52 -2.37
CA SER A 86 5.74 -8.38 -3.58
C SER A 86 6.00 -9.68 -4.32
N TYR A 87 5.62 -10.82 -3.76
CA TYR A 87 5.90 -12.11 -4.39
C TYR A 87 4.79 -12.49 -5.37
N ASP A 88 5.11 -12.46 -6.66
CA ASP A 88 4.23 -12.97 -7.72
C ASP A 88 4.24 -14.51 -7.71
N ARG A 89 3.54 -15.09 -6.74
CA ARG A 89 3.40 -16.53 -6.61
C ARG A 89 2.20 -17.02 -7.42
N PRO A 90 2.28 -18.20 -8.04
CA PRO A 90 1.09 -18.83 -8.59
C PRO A 90 0.03 -19.01 -7.51
N LEU A 91 -1.21 -18.63 -7.80
CA LEU A 91 -2.33 -18.84 -6.91
C LEU A 91 -2.60 -20.34 -6.76
N ILE A 92 -2.56 -20.83 -5.53
CA ILE A 92 -3.15 -22.13 -5.18
C ILE A 92 -4.65 -21.86 -5.01
N MET A 93 -5.40 -21.96 -6.10
CA MET A 93 -6.83 -21.70 -6.10
C MET A 93 -7.56 -22.82 -5.35
N GLY A 94 -8.17 -22.49 -4.21
CA GLY A 94 -9.25 -23.30 -3.67
C GLY A 94 -10.51 -23.22 -4.56
N ASP A 95 -11.39 -24.21 -4.49
CA ASP A 95 -12.61 -24.33 -5.33
C ASP A 95 -13.48 -23.07 -5.35
N PHE A 96 -13.45 -22.27 -4.31
CA PHE A 96 -14.26 -21.04 -4.20
C PHE A 96 -13.68 -19.88 -5.01
N THR A 97 -12.37 -19.67 -4.97
CA THR A 97 -11.67 -18.62 -5.73
C THR A 97 -11.65 -18.92 -7.22
N ALA A 98 -11.55 -20.19 -7.61
CA ALA A 98 -11.61 -20.61 -9.00
C ALA A 98 -12.94 -20.31 -9.70
N ARG A 99 -14.04 -20.22 -8.94
CA ARG A 99 -15.38 -19.90 -9.47
C ARG A 99 -15.67 -18.40 -9.60
N MET A 100 -14.91 -17.55 -8.91
CA MET A 100 -15.15 -16.11 -8.85
C MET A 100 -14.12 -15.28 -9.61
N ALA A 101 -12.96 -15.83 -9.93
CA ALA A 101 -11.90 -15.13 -10.62
C ALA A 101 -12.04 -15.25 -12.14
N ASP A 102 -11.69 -14.18 -12.85
CA ASP A 102 -11.48 -14.19 -14.29
C ASP A 102 -10.42 -15.24 -14.64
N ALA A 103 -10.59 -15.97 -15.75
CA ALA A 103 -9.65 -16.96 -16.27
C ALA A 103 -8.23 -16.40 -16.53
N ASN A 104 -8.09 -15.08 -16.57
CA ASN A 104 -6.81 -14.38 -16.72
C ASN A 104 -6.03 -14.24 -15.40
N VAL A 105 -6.65 -14.46 -14.24
CA VAL A 105 -6.03 -14.34 -12.91
C VAL A 105 -5.26 -15.63 -12.62
N LYS A 106 -3.92 -15.56 -12.61
CA LYS A 106 -3.03 -16.73 -12.46
C LYS A 106 -2.05 -16.60 -11.31
N SER A 107 -1.81 -15.38 -10.83
CA SER A 107 -0.82 -15.09 -9.80
C SER A 107 -1.41 -14.23 -8.70
N GLU A 108 -0.67 -14.10 -7.60
CA GLU A 108 -1.04 -13.23 -6.48
C GLU A 108 -1.20 -11.76 -6.92
N LEU A 109 -0.31 -11.26 -7.79
CA LEU A 109 -0.43 -9.91 -8.34
C LEU A 109 -1.67 -9.77 -9.24
N ASP A 110 -2.02 -10.79 -10.04
CA ASP A 110 -3.24 -10.78 -10.84
C ASP A 110 -4.49 -10.70 -9.94
N TRP A 111 -4.47 -11.42 -8.80
CA TRP A 111 -5.56 -11.38 -7.83
C TRP A 111 -5.69 -10.00 -7.17
N GLN A 112 -4.59 -9.39 -6.75
CA GLN A 112 -4.59 -8.04 -6.21
C GLN A 112 -5.11 -7.04 -7.24
N LEU A 113 -4.69 -7.13 -8.51
CA LEU A 113 -5.20 -6.30 -9.60
C LEU A 113 -6.71 -6.50 -9.83
N TYR A 114 -7.19 -7.75 -9.78
CA TYR A 114 -8.61 -8.06 -9.90
C TYR A 114 -9.44 -7.37 -8.82
N LEU A 115 -9.01 -7.44 -7.56
CA LEU A 115 -9.68 -6.76 -6.47
C LEU A 115 -9.60 -5.23 -6.59
N LEU A 116 -8.44 -4.71 -7.00
CA LEU A 116 -8.21 -3.28 -7.17
C LEU A 116 -9.02 -2.69 -8.31
N GLN A 117 -9.30 -3.42 -9.38
CA GLN A 117 -10.19 -2.93 -10.45
C GLN A 117 -11.58 -2.59 -9.93
N ARG A 118 -12.12 -3.40 -9.02
CA ARG A 118 -13.42 -3.12 -8.38
C ARG A 118 -13.36 -1.87 -7.51
N ARG A 119 -12.33 -1.75 -6.67
CA ARG A 119 -12.09 -0.54 -5.86
C ARG A 119 -11.90 0.70 -6.73
N TYR A 120 -11.26 0.56 -7.88
CA TYR A 120 -11.09 1.65 -8.84
C TYR A 120 -12.41 2.13 -9.46
N LEU A 121 -13.33 1.21 -9.74
CA LEU A 121 -14.69 1.58 -10.19
C LEU A 121 -15.42 2.36 -9.09
N ASP A 122 -15.40 1.88 -7.85
CA ASP A 122 -16.00 2.55 -6.70
C ASP A 122 -15.39 3.95 -6.49
N TYR A 123 -14.06 4.07 -6.59
CA TYR A 123 -13.36 5.35 -6.55
C TYR A 123 -13.86 6.32 -7.62
N GLN A 124 -14.00 5.88 -8.87
CA GLN A 124 -14.48 6.74 -9.96
C GLN A 124 -15.91 7.20 -9.73
N VAL A 125 -16.79 6.31 -9.23
CA VAL A 125 -18.18 6.65 -8.89
C VAL A 125 -18.21 7.68 -7.77
N ASN A 126 -17.41 7.51 -6.73
CA ASN A 126 -17.32 8.45 -5.59
C ASN A 126 -16.83 9.82 -6.05
N ILE A 127 -15.77 9.89 -6.86
CA ILE A 127 -15.29 11.15 -7.44
C ILE A 127 -16.37 11.80 -8.33
N GLY A 128 -17.05 11.00 -9.15
CA GLY A 128 -18.17 11.49 -9.97
C GLY A 128 -19.28 12.10 -9.14
N ASN A 129 -19.70 11.45 -8.06
CA ASN A 129 -20.71 11.97 -7.13
C ASN A 129 -20.26 13.26 -6.44
N LYS A 130 -19.02 13.32 -5.92
CA LYS A 130 -18.43 14.54 -5.34
C LYS A 130 -18.40 15.69 -6.37
N MET A 131 -18.06 15.40 -7.63
CA MET A 131 -18.07 16.41 -8.70
C MET A 131 -19.47 16.95 -8.97
N ILE A 132 -20.50 16.09 -9.04
CA ILE A 132 -21.89 16.48 -9.25
C ILE A 132 -22.38 17.38 -8.09
N GLU A 133 -22.04 17.01 -6.86
CA GLU A 133 -22.36 17.79 -5.66
C GLU A 133 -21.74 19.19 -5.74
N LEU A 134 -20.45 19.31 -6.01
CA LEU A 134 -19.76 20.59 -6.16
C LEU A 134 -20.33 21.44 -7.31
N LEU A 135 -20.65 20.84 -8.45
CA LEU A 135 -21.23 21.53 -9.60
C LEU A 135 -22.66 22.03 -9.33
N SER A 136 -23.36 21.42 -8.38
CA SER A 136 -24.71 21.83 -7.95
C SER A 136 -24.68 22.94 -6.88
N GLY A 137 -23.51 23.23 -6.31
CA GLY A 137 -23.32 24.22 -5.28
C GLY A 137 -23.14 25.65 -5.78
N ASP A 138 -22.59 26.51 -4.94
CA ASP A 138 -22.27 27.90 -5.26
C ASP A 138 -21.07 28.03 -6.24
N GLU A 139 -20.70 29.27 -6.59
CA GLU A 139 -19.61 29.53 -7.55
C GLU A 139 -18.24 29.07 -7.02
N GLU A 140 -17.99 29.19 -5.72
CA GLU A 140 -16.76 28.73 -5.08
C GLU A 140 -16.66 27.20 -5.16
N GLN A 141 -17.71 26.48 -4.79
CA GLN A 141 -17.79 25.02 -4.89
C GLN A 141 -17.60 24.51 -6.35
N ARG A 142 -18.26 25.16 -7.31
CA ARG A 142 -18.10 24.82 -8.74
C ARG A 142 -16.68 24.95 -9.22
N SER A 143 -15.94 25.95 -8.74
CA SER A 143 -14.54 26.16 -9.10
C SER A 143 -13.61 25.03 -8.64
N LEU A 144 -14.00 24.28 -7.60
CA LEU A 144 -13.24 23.16 -7.05
C LEU A 144 -13.48 21.83 -7.80
N ALA A 145 -14.61 21.68 -8.48
CA ALA A 145 -14.96 20.40 -9.12
C ALA A 145 -13.89 19.83 -10.06
N PRO A 146 -13.20 20.61 -10.92
CA PRO A 146 -12.14 20.09 -11.80
C PRO A 146 -10.95 19.49 -11.03
N SER A 147 -10.64 19.99 -9.82
CA SER A 147 -9.51 19.53 -9.02
C SER A 147 -9.65 18.08 -8.57
N LEU A 148 -10.88 17.59 -8.38
CA LEU A 148 -11.16 16.20 -8.01
C LEU A 148 -10.66 15.17 -9.04
N SER A 149 -10.47 15.58 -10.30
CA SER A 149 -9.93 14.71 -11.35
C SER A 149 -8.40 14.63 -11.36
N LEU A 150 -7.71 15.52 -10.65
CA LEU A 150 -6.25 15.64 -10.69
C LEU A 150 -5.51 14.39 -10.18
N PRO A 151 -5.89 13.75 -9.07
CA PRO A 151 -5.21 12.54 -8.60
C PRO A 151 -5.26 11.40 -9.64
N LYS A 152 -6.42 11.18 -10.27
CA LYS A 152 -6.56 10.18 -11.35
C LYS A 152 -5.66 10.51 -12.54
N ARG A 153 -5.63 11.76 -12.99
CA ARG A 153 -4.77 12.18 -14.12
C ARG A 153 -3.30 11.99 -13.79
N LYS A 154 -2.89 12.41 -12.61
CA LYS A 154 -1.53 12.25 -12.11
C LYS A 154 -1.08 10.79 -12.05
N PHE A 155 -1.94 9.90 -11.54
CA PHE A 155 -1.71 8.46 -11.58
C PHE A 155 -1.51 7.96 -13.02
N GLN A 156 -2.41 8.35 -13.94
CA GLN A 156 -2.32 7.93 -15.34
C GLN A 156 -1.04 8.44 -16.02
N ASP A 157 -0.63 9.69 -15.74
CA ASP A 157 0.61 10.26 -16.26
C ASP A 157 1.85 9.53 -15.71
N MET A 158 1.86 9.19 -14.42
CA MET A 158 2.93 8.39 -13.80
C MET A 158 3.05 7.00 -14.44
N ILE A 159 1.93 6.33 -14.67
CA ILE A 159 1.91 5.01 -15.30
C ILE A 159 2.41 5.08 -16.75
N ASP A 160 1.98 6.08 -17.53
CA ASP A 160 2.45 6.29 -18.90
C ASP A 160 3.97 6.57 -18.93
N GLU A 161 4.51 7.36 -17.99
CA GLU A 161 5.95 7.60 -17.84
C GLU A 161 6.70 6.30 -17.52
N LEU A 162 6.24 5.53 -16.52
CA LEU A 162 6.87 4.28 -16.12
C LEU A 162 6.93 3.25 -17.26
N PHE A 163 5.85 3.16 -18.05
CA PHE A 163 5.73 2.15 -19.10
C PHE A 163 6.17 2.64 -20.48
N SER A 164 6.73 3.85 -20.56
CA SER A 164 7.18 4.46 -21.82
C SER A 164 8.21 3.60 -22.59
N TYR A 165 9.17 2.98 -21.88
CA TYR A 165 10.16 2.10 -22.48
C TYR A 165 9.58 0.84 -23.14
N THR A 166 8.41 0.40 -22.67
CA THR A 166 7.72 -0.77 -23.25
C THR A 166 6.59 -0.36 -24.18
N HIS A 167 6.49 0.95 -24.52
CA HIS A 167 5.49 1.51 -25.43
C HIS A 167 4.05 1.19 -25.04
N LYS A 168 3.78 1.11 -23.74
CA LYS A 168 2.44 0.91 -23.20
C LYS A 168 1.89 2.22 -22.67
N THR A 169 0.61 2.47 -22.95
CA THR A 169 -0.12 3.64 -22.45
C THR A 169 -1.42 3.20 -21.81
N ILE A 170 -1.81 3.86 -20.70
CA ILE A 170 -3.06 3.53 -20.00
C ILE A 170 -4.28 3.99 -20.82
N ASP A 171 -5.35 3.19 -20.82
CA ASP A 171 -6.63 3.56 -21.43
C ASP A 171 -7.35 4.57 -20.52
N ARG A 172 -7.27 5.84 -20.87
CA ARG A 172 -7.84 6.96 -20.08
C ARG A 172 -9.35 7.07 -20.18
N LYS A 173 -9.97 6.37 -21.14
CA LYS A 173 -11.41 6.45 -21.41
C LYS A 173 -12.20 5.29 -20.82
N SER A 174 -11.52 4.19 -20.52
CA SER A 174 -12.14 3.02 -19.92
C SER A 174 -12.47 3.24 -18.44
N ASN A 175 -13.56 2.63 -18.00
CA ASN A 175 -13.87 2.52 -16.58
C ASN A 175 -12.97 1.49 -15.88
N ASP A 176 -12.49 0.49 -16.63
CA ASP A 176 -11.56 -0.52 -16.15
C ASP A 176 -10.12 -0.11 -16.43
N ILE A 177 -9.17 -0.59 -15.63
CA ILE A 177 -7.76 -0.45 -15.93
C ILE A 177 -7.43 -1.31 -17.15
N GLY A 178 -6.93 -0.68 -18.19
CA GLY A 178 -6.48 -1.29 -19.44
C GLY A 178 -5.36 -0.48 -20.06
N PHE A 179 -4.71 -1.07 -21.04
CA PHE A 179 -3.56 -0.47 -21.72
C PHE A 179 -3.68 -0.61 -23.22
N TYR A 180 -2.93 0.19 -23.94
CA TYR A 180 -2.65 0.01 -25.36
C TYR A 180 -1.15 -0.21 -25.56
N GLN A 181 -0.79 -1.16 -26.43
CA GLN A 181 0.57 -1.39 -26.91
C GLN A 181 0.52 -1.61 -28.42
N ASN A 182 1.27 -0.82 -29.19
CA ASN A 182 1.28 -0.88 -30.65
C ASN A 182 -0.13 -0.81 -31.31
N GLY A 183 -1.06 -0.07 -30.68
CA GLY A 183 -2.44 0.07 -31.15
C GLY A 183 -3.41 -1.04 -30.74
N GLU A 184 -2.92 -2.09 -30.09
CA GLU A 184 -3.73 -3.19 -29.58
C GLU A 184 -4.05 -3.01 -28.09
N ARG A 185 -5.29 -3.37 -27.70
CA ARG A 185 -5.70 -3.34 -26.29
C ARG A 185 -5.05 -4.48 -25.52
N LEU A 186 -4.45 -4.12 -24.37
CA LEU A 186 -3.78 -5.04 -23.47
C LEU A 186 -4.46 -5.04 -22.10
N LEU A 187 -4.79 -6.22 -21.58
CA LEU A 187 -5.30 -6.39 -20.24
C LEU A 187 -4.17 -6.25 -19.20
N PRO A 188 -4.44 -5.74 -17.98
CA PRO A 188 -3.42 -5.54 -16.96
C PRO A 188 -2.72 -6.84 -16.53
N TYR A 189 -3.38 -7.99 -16.66
CA TYR A 189 -2.81 -9.31 -16.38
C TYR A 189 -1.68 -9.73 -17.35
N LYS A 190 -1.53 -9.02 -18.48
CA LYS A 190 -0.46 -9.26 -19.48
C LYS A 190 0.79 -8.40 -19.26
N LEU A 191 0.77 -7.54 -18.28
CA LEU A 191 1.93 -6.77 -17.87
C LEU A 191 3.03 -7.69 -17.30
N SER A 192 4.28 -7.24 -17.34
CA SER A 192 5.38 -7.91 -16.63
C SER A 192 5.17 -7.84 -15.10
N SER A 193 5.85 -8.69 -14.34
CA SER A 193 5.74 -8.70 -12.87
C SER A 193 6.06 -7.33 -12.25
N GLY A 194 7.11 -6.67 -12.72
CA GLY A 194 7.48 -5.32 -12.24
C GLY A 194 6.43 -4.26 -12.59
N GLU A 195 5.88 -4.29 -13.81
CA GLU A 195 4.80 -3.38 -14.22
C GLU A 195 3.52 -3.62 -13.39
N LYS A 196 3.15 -4.90 -13.16
CA LYS A 196 2.03 -5.24 -12.28
C LYS A 196 2.26 -4.75 -10.86
N GLN A 197 3.46 -4.94 -10.32
CA GLN A 197 3.83 -4.51 -8.98
C GLN A 197 3.67 -2.99 -8.82
N MET A 198 4.23 -2.20 -9.73
CA MET A 198 4.07 -0.75 -9.72
C MET A 198 2.61 -0.33 -9.87
N LEU A 199 1.86 -0.98 -10.76
CA LEU A 199 0.44 -0.72 -10.95
C LEU A 199 -0.36 -1.02 -9.68
N VAL A 200 -0.12 -2.16 -9.01
CA VAL A 200 -0.77 -2.52 -7.73
C VAL A 200 -0.48 -1.48 -6.67
N ILE A 201 0.79 -1.07 -6.50
CA ILE A 201 1.18 -0.08 -5.50
C ILE A 201 0.47 1.26 -5.74
N LEU A 202 0.64 1.83 -6.92
CA LEU A 202 0.11 3.17 -7.23
C LEU A 202 -1.43 3.18 -7.29
N LEU A 203 -2.05 2.11 -7.78
CA LEU A 203 -3.50 2.00 -7.82
C LEU A 203 -4.10 1.85 -6.41
N THR A 204 -3.43 1.12 -5.50
CA THR A 204 -3.83 1.02 -4.09
C THR A 204 -3.85 2.41 -3.44
N VAL A 205 -2.83 3.21 -3.70
CA VAL A 205 -2.75 4.59 -3.17
C VAL A 205 -3.83 5.48 -3.77
N LEU A 206 -4.05 5.40 -5.08
CA LEU A 206 -5.08 6.21 -5.76
C LEU A 206 -6.48 5.95 -5.19
N VAL A 207 -6.86 4.68 -5.01
CA VAL A 207 -8.22 4.32 -4.57
C VAL A 207 -8.50 4.65 -3.10
N ARG A 208 -7.48 5.05 -2.35
CA ARG A 208 -7.61 5.63 -1.00
C ARG A 208 -7.97 7.11 -1.03
N ASP A 209 -7.94 7.73 -2.20
CA ASP A 209 -8.12 9.17 -2.34
C ASP A 209 -7.10 9.92 -1.46
N ASP A 210 -7.47 11.00 -0.80
CA ASP A 210 -6.61 11.73 0.15
C ASP A 210 -6.78 11.26 1.60
N ASP A 211 -7.35 10.07 1.83
CA ASP A 211 -7.56 9.51 3.16
C ASP A 211 -6.25 9.18 3.87
N HIS A 212 -6.24 9.41 5.19
CA HIS A 212 -5.18 8.89 6.06
C HIS A 212 -5.26 7.37 6.13
N CYS A 213 -4.19 6.69 5.76
CA CYS A 213 -4.09 5.24 5.82
C CYS A 213 -2.65 4.78 5.97
N VAL A 214 -2.46 3.52 6.36
CA VAL A 214 -1.16 2.88 6.43
C VAL A 214 -1.00 1.93 5.24
N LEU A 215 0.14 2.02 4.56
CA LEU A 215 0.52 1.09 3.52
C LEU A 215 1.70 0.24 3.98
N PHE A 216 1.42 -1.04 4.26
CA PHE A 216 2.44 -2.02 4.58
C PHE A 216 2.98 -2.66 3.31
N MET A 217 4.31 -2.70 3.17
CA MET A 217 4.97 -3.32 2.03
C MET A 217 6.16 -4.16 2.49
N ASP A 218 6.19 -5.43 2.07
CA ASP A 218 7.32 -6.32 2.36
C ASP A 218 8.17 -6.50 1.10
N GLU A 219 9.38 -5.94 1.10
CA GLU A 219 10.34 -5.95 -0.02
C GLU A 219 9.69 -5.54 -1.36
N PRO A 220 9.05 -4.35 -1.45
CA PRO A 220 8.29 -3.95 -2.64
C PRO A 220 9.13 -3.87 -3.91
N GLU A 221 10.44 -3.83 -3.77
CA GLU A 221 11.41 -3.71 -4.84
C GLU A 221 11.73 -5.02 -5.58
N ALA A 222 11.30 -6.18 -5.09
CA ALA A 222 11.79 -7.49 -5.55
C ALA A 222 11.67 -7.74 -7.07
N SER A 223 10.71 -7.13 -7.74
CA SER A 223 10.50 -7.24 -9.19
C SER A 223 10.74 -5.94 -9.95
N LEU A 224 11.19 -4.88 -9.26
CA LEU A 224 11.29 -3.54 -9.84
C LEU A 224 12.66 -3.28 -10.44
N HIS A 225 12.68 -2.56 -11.56
CA HIS A 225 13.91 -1.97 -12.10
C HIS A 225 14.49 -0.93 -11.14
N ILE A 226 15.81 -0.79 -11.10
CA ILE A 226 16.52 0.08 -10.16
C ILE A 226 16.01 1.53 -10.15
N GLU A 227 15.70 2.09 -11.30
CA GLU A 227 15.16 3.46 -11.43
C GLU A 227 13.75 3.60 -10.80
N TRP A 228 12.96 2.53 -10.86
CA TRP A 228 11.63 2.52 -10.24
C TRP A 228 11.73 2.36 -8.73
N GLN A 229 12.70 1.58 -8.25
CA GLN A 229 13.00 1.46 -6.83
C GLN A 229 13.34 2.83 -6.21
N GLN A 230 14.18 3.60 -6.88
CA GLN A 230 14.56 4.96 -6.44
C GLN A 230 13.35 5.89 -6.33
N LYS A 231 12.48 5.88 -7.32
CA LYS A 231 11.31 6.77 -7.40
C LYS A 231 10.11 6.30 -6.56
N LEU A 232 10.09 5.06 -6.06
CA LEU A 232 8.93 4.39 -5.49
C LEU A 232 8.24 5.22 -4.40
N ILE A 233 8.96 5.55 -3.34
CA ILE A 233 8.43 6.29 -2.19
C ILE A 233 7.96 7.69 -2.63
N GLY A 234 8.75 8.37 -3.45
CA GLY A 234 8.41 9.69 -3.98
C GLY A 234 7.11 9.69 -4.78
N MET A 235 6.87 8.67 -5.62
CA MET A 235 5.64 8.52 -6.39
C MET A 235 4.42 8.28 -5.49
N ILE A 236 4.54 7.42 -4.49
CA ILE A 236 3.48 7.15 -3.51
C ILE A 236 3.11 8.45 -2.78
N ARG A 237 4.10 9.14 -2.20
CA ARG A 237 3.90 10.39 -1.45
C ARG A 237 3.37 11.52 -2.33
N ASN A 238 3.75 11.55 -3.59
CA ASN A 238 3.25 12.51 -4.56
C ASN A 238 1.77 12.26 -4.93
N LEU A 239 1.31 10.99 -4.91
CA LEU A 239 -0.06 10.63 -5.23
C LEU A 239 -1.01 10.86 -4.04
N ASN A 240 -0.61 10.44 -2.83
CA ASN A 240 -1.32 10.73 -1.60
C ASN A 240 -0.32 11.06 -0.47
N PRO A 241 -0.22 12.33 -0.03
CA PRO A 241 0.68 12.75 1.03
C PRO A 241 0.26 12.28 2.44
N ASN A 242 -0.98 11.80 2.62
CA ASN A 242 -1.52 11.36 3.90
C ASN A 242 -1.28 9.86 4.19
N VAL A 243 -0.68 9.14 3.24
CA VAL A 243 -0.32 7.73 3.45
C VAL A 243 0.92 7.63 4.35
N GLN A 244 0.80 6.89 5.45
CA GLN A 244 1.96 6.43 6.20
C GLN A 244 2.50 5.16 5.55
N LEU A 245 3.78 5.16 5.18
CA LEU A 245 4.46 3.98 4.65
C LEU A 245 5.18 3.25 5.77
N ILE A 246 4.97 1.93 5.86
CA ILE A 246 5.73 1.02 6.71
C ILE A 246 6.23 -0.11 5.81
N LEU A 247 7.51 -0.09 5.48
CA LEU A 247 8.05 -1.05 4.53
C LEU A 247 9.34 -1.71 5.03
N THR A 248 9.56 -2.92 4.54
CA THR A 248 10.85 -3.60 4.67
C THR A 248 11.59 -3.51 3.34
N THR A 249 12.90 -3.39 3.37
CA THR A 249 13.72 -3.43 2.16
C THR A 249 15.13 -3.91 2.43
N HIS A 250 15.72 -4.51 1.43
CA HIS A 250 17.14 -4.79 1.32
C HIS A 250 17.84 -3.94 0.26
N SER A 251 17.06 -3.16 -0.51
CA SER A 251 17.61 -2.37 -1.60
C SER A 251 18.09 -1.00 -1.14
N PRO A 252 19.40 -0.71 -1.30
CA PRO A 252 19.88 0.64 -1.10
C PRO A 252 19.17 1.67 -1.99
N ALA A 253 18.73 1.27 -3.18
CA ALA A 253 18.09 2.16 -4.13
C ALA A 253 16.78 2.77 -3.62
N VAL A 254 15.98 1.99 -2.85
CA VAL A 254 14.74 2.48 -2.23
C VAL A 254 15.04 3.57 -1.19
N ILE A 255 16.20 3.47 -0.52
CA ILE A 255 16.57 4.31 0.62
C ILE A 255 17.25 5.61 0.17
N MET A 256 18.03 5.56 -0.91
CA MET A 256 19.02 6.61 -1.26
C MET A 256 18.40 7.95 -1.68
N GLU A 257 17.18 7.99 -2.16
CA GLU A 257 16.54 9.24 -2.60
C GLU A 257 15.84 10.00 -1.46
N GLY A 258 16.60 10.36 -0.42
CA GLY A 258 16.12 11.28 0.63
C GLY A 258 15.45 10.59 1.82
N TRP A 259 15.52 9.25 1.94
CA TRP A 259 14.85 8.49 2.98
C TRP A 259 15.79 7.82 4.00
N LEU A 260 17.07 8.20 4.02
CA LEU A 260 18.05 7.67 4.98
C LEU A 260 17.62 7.88 6.44
N ASP A 261 17.05 9.03 6.75
CA ASP A 261 16.56 9.35 8.10
C ASP A 261 15.28 8.58 8.51
N ALA A 262 14.65 7.90 7.57
CA ALA A 262 13.47 7.07 7.80
C ALA A 262 13.81 5.60 8.02
N VAL A 263 15.09 5.25 7.93
CA VAL A 263 15.58 3.88 8.12
C VAL A 263 15.78 3.59 9.61
N THR A 264 15.26 2.45 10.03
CA THR A 264 15.45 1.89 11.36
C THR A 264 16.00 0.48 11.20
N GLU A 265 17.09 0.13 11.84
CA GLU A 265 17.56 -1.24 11.89
C GLU A 265 16.80 -2.06 12.94
N VAL A 266 16.49 -3.32 12.63
CA VAL A 266 15.83 -4.23 13.61
C VAL A 266 16.62 -4.32 14.90
N SER A 267 17.96 -4.25 14.82
CA SER A 267 18.86 -4.25 15.99
C SER A 267 18.64 -3.08 16.94
N GLU A 268 18.25 -1.92 16.43
CA GLU A 268 18.05 -0.69 17.22
C GLU A 268 16.75 -0.72 18.04
N ILE A 269 15.75 -1.45 17.55
CA ILE A 269 14.43 -1.54 18.16
C ILE A 269 14.21 -2.85 18.94
N SER A 270 15.23 -3.74 18.97
CA SER A 270 15.16 -5.05 19.61
C SER A 270 15.89 -5.04 20.95
N SER A 271 15.26 -5.54 22.00
CA SER A 271 15.88 -5.82 23.29
C SER A 271 15.78 -7.30 23.64
N LEU A 272 16.84 -7.86 24.24
CA LEU A 272 16.84 -9.24 24.72
C LEU A 272 15.95 -9.37 25.95
N ILE A 273 15.08 -10.36 25.97
CA ILE A 273 14.34 -10.73 27.16
C ILE A 273 15.33 -11.40 28.12
N PRO A 274 15.46 -10.93 29.38
CA PRO A 274 16.26 -11.65 30.37
C PRO A 274 15.80 -13.09 30.48
N ASN A 275 16.73 -14.04 30.36
CA ASN A 275 16.39 -15.44 30.64
C ASN A 275 15.88 -15.55 32.09
N PRO A 276 14.77 -16.29 32.32
CA PRO A 276 14.22 -16.50 33.66
C PRO A 276 15.17 -17.22 34.57
#